data_1cc7ec200ef1643ea23b3eb0dd5178d5
#
_entry.id   1cc7ec200ef1643ea23b3eb0dd5178d5
#
_cell.length_a   1.000
_cell.length_b   1.000
_cell.length_c   1.000
_cell.angle_alpha   90.00
_cell.angle_beta   90.00
_cell.angle_gamma   90.00
#
_symmetry.space_group_name_H-M   'P 1'
#
loop_
_entity.id
_entity.type
_entity.pdbx_description
1 polymer ?
#
loop_
_entity_poly.entity_id
_entity_poly.type
_entity_poly.pdbx_seq_one_letter_code
_entity_poly.pdbx_strand_id
1 'polypeptide(L)'
;MNCKFSLSCRNRARRLTSTDGFTLMELLIVMAIIAILSLLAIASIGVYTKRANSLSAVNSLQKIVQAQMMYAESYPATGYACTLEALGGDPHSGPPTPASSQLLPSDLASGFKQGYEFTIACGDKVTANNVDRFNSFTVTAKPQSVGKTGDRGYCTDESGQIKFDPAGGVNCTQTLGQ
;
A
#
# COMPACT_ATOMS: atom_id res chain seq x y z
N MET A 1 48.76 69.94 -12.62
CA MET A 1 47.93 69.46 -13.75
C MET A 1 46.64 68.96 -13.21
N ASN A 2 45.55 69.71 -13.45
CA ASN A 2 44.18 69.48 -12.91
C ASN A 2 43.42 68.43 -13.76
N CYS A 3 42.81 67.48 -13.12
CA CYS A 3 41.75 66.75 -13.74
C CYS A 3 40.59 66.62 -12.72
N LYS A 4 39.56 67.47 -12.92
CA LYS A 4 38.28 67.42 -12.26
C LYS A 4 37.45 66.34 -12.96
N PHE A 5 37.09 65.29 -12.27
CA PHE A 5 36.06 64.31 -12.76
C PHE A 5 34.81 64.51 -11.95
N SER A 6 33.80 65.10 -12.60
CA SER A 6 32.47 65.30 -12.09
C SER A 6 31.67 63.97 -12.29
N LEU A 7 31.40 63.24 -11.23
CA LEU A 7 30.49 62.09 -11.22
C LEU A 7 29.09 62.57 -10.86
N SER A 8 28.27 62.76 -11.88
CA SER A 8 26.84 62.96 -11.74
C SER A 8 26.18 61.65 -11.23
N CYS A 9 25.90 61.57 -9.95
CA CYS A 9 25.04 60.51 -9.39
C CYS A 9 23.61 60.72 -9.84
N ARG A 10 23.24 60.01 -10.88
CA ARG A 10 21.81 59.88 -11.29
C ARG A 10 21.11 58.98 -10.29
N ASN A 11 20.43 59.59 -9.31
CA ASN A 11 19.49 58.91 -8.43
C ASN A 11 18.34 58.33 -9.28
N ARG A 12 18.46 57.04 -9.61
CA ARG A 12 17.35 56.25 -10.17
C ARG A 12 16.44 55.89 -9.01
N ALA A 13 15.49 56.77 -8.69
CA ALA A 13 14.37 56.42 -7.81
C ALA A 13 13.68 55.18 -8.41
N ARG A 14 13.91 54.02 -7.80
CA ARG A 14 13.06 52.83 -8.06
C ARG A 14 11.64 53.22 -7.63
N ARG A 15 10.77 53.38 -8.60
CA ARG A 15 9.34 53.39 -8.34
C ARG A 15 9.04 52.03 -7.69
N LEU A 16 8.74 52.06 -6.42
CA LEU A 16 8.07 50.98 -5.73
C LEU A 16 6.73 50.82 -6.44
N THR A 17 6.59 49.76 -7.21
CA THR A 17 5.28 49.37 -7.76
C THR A 17 4.35 49.22 -6.60
N SER A 18 3.25 49.95 -6.63
CA SER A 18 2.13 49.83 -5.68
C SER A 18 1.74 48.35 -5.65
N THR A 19 1.85 47.73 -4.50
CA THR A 19 1.21 46.47 -4.24
C THR A 19 -0.29 46.77 -4.18
N ASP A 20 -0.98 46.52 -5.29
CA ASP A 20 -2.43 46.57 -5.29
C ASP A 20 -2.94 45.56 -4.28
N GLY A 21 -3.52 46.01 -3.19
CA GLY A 21 -4.09 45.14 -2.16
C GLY A 21 -5.32 44.43 -2.73
N PHE A 22 -5.50 43.16 -2.34
CA PHE A 22 -6.71 42.40 -2.67
C PHE A 22 -7.98 43.12 -2.22
N THR A 23 -8.97 43.19 -3.10
CA THR A 23 -10.27 43.72 -2.73
C THR A 23 -11.05 42.72 -1.90
N LEU A 24 -11.89 43.19 -0.97
CA LEU A 24 -12.77 42.35 -0.17
C LEU A 24 -13.70 41.50 -1.04
N MET A 25 -14.16 42.07 -2.17
CA MET A 25 -15.01 41.39 -3.13
C MET A 25 -14.30 40.25 -3.86
N GLU A 26 -13.02 40.41 -4.20
CA GLU A 26 -12.22 39.40 -4.87
C GLU A 26 -12.00 38.18 -3.94
N LEU A 27 -11.73 38.41 -2.65
CA LEU A 27 -11.64 37.36 -1.66
C LEU A 27 -12.97 36.61 -1.48
N LEU A 28 -14.09 37.33 -1.48
CA LEU A 28 -15.43 36.72 -1.33
C LEU A 28 -15.77 35.81 -2.51
N ILE A 29 -15.46 36.23 -3.75
CA ILE A 29 -15.67 35.39 -4.95
C ILE A 29 -14.82 34.13 -4.91
N VAL A 30 -13.54 34.22 -4.54
CA VAL A 30 -12.65 33.08 -4.42
C VAL A 30 -13.14 32.07 -3.38
N MET A 31 -13.57 32.56 -2.20
CA MET A 31 -14.14 31.69 -1.16
C MET A 31 -15.41 30.99 -1.61
N ALA A 32 -16.29 31.68 -2.38
CA ALA A 32 -17.48 31.07 -2.94
C ALA A 32 -17.16 29.95 -3.94
N ILE A 33 -16.18 30.16 -4.82
CA ILE A 33 -15.76 29.15 -5.80
C ILE A 33 -15.13 27.93 -5.08
N ILE A 34 -14.26 28.15 -4.10
CA ILE A 34 -13.65 27.06 -3.33
C ILE A 34 -14.71 26.25 -2.59
N ALA A 35 -15.72 26.90 -2.01
CA ALA A 35 -16.83 26.23 -1.31
C ALA A 35 -17.60 25.29 -2.27
N ILE A 36 -17.92 25.75 -3.48
CA ILE A 36 -18.63 24.95 -4.49
C ILE A 36 -17.77 23.75 -4.94
N LEU A 37 -16.48 23.97 -5.23
CA LEU A 37 -15.57 22.90 -5.66
C LEU A 37 -15.37 21.86 -4.55
N SER A 38 -15.30 22.27 -3.29
CA SER A 38 -15.17 21.37 -2.14
C SER A 38 -16.36 20.42 -1.99
N LEU A 39 -17.58 20.86 -2.26
CA LEU A 39 -18.78 20.03 -2.19
C LEU A 39 -18.75 18.88 -3.22
N LEU A 40 -18.18 19.12 -4.40
CA LEU A 40 -18.08 18.09 -5.46
C LEU A 40 -16.97 17.05 -5.17
N ALA A 41 -15.92 17.43 -4.45
CA ALA A 41 -14.76 16.55 -4.18
C ALA A 41 -15.09 15.45 -3.16
N ILE A 42 -15.92 15.71 -2.16
CA ILE A 42 -16.17 14.81 -1.02
C ILE A 42 -16.85 13.50 -1.44
N ALA A 43 -17.76 13.52 -2.40
CA ALA A 43 -18.53 12.34 -2.81
C ALA A 43 -17.70 11.22 -3.45
N SER A 44 -16.53 11.54 -4.02
CA SER A 44 -15.70 10.59 -4.78
C SER A 44 -14.64 9.88 -3.94
N ILE A 45 -14.25 10.42 -2.79
CA ILE A 45 -13.10 9.92 -2.00
C ILE A 45 -13.29 8.47 -1.56
N GLY A 46 -14.49 8.07 -1.11
CA GLY A 46 -14.76 6.72 -0.63
C GLY A 46 -14.57 5.64 -1.71
N VAL A 47 -14.93 5.92 -2.95
CA VAL A 47 -14.78 4.98 -4.07
C VAL A 47 -13.30 4.81 -4.44
N TYR A 48 -12.55 5.91 -4.49
CA TYR A 48 -11.11 5.85 -4.80
C TYR A 48 -10.33 5.13 -3.70
N THR A 49 -10.65 5.36 -2.43
CA THR A 49 -10.02 4.68 -1.30
C THR A 49 -10.24 3.17 -1.37
N LYS A 50 -11.47 2.70 -1.62
CA LYS A 50 -11.75 1.27 -1.78
C LYS A 50 -10.98 0.64 -2.94
N ARG A 51 -10.89 1.33 -4.06
CA ARG A 51 -10.09 0.85 -5.22
C ARG A 51 -8.61 0.78 -4.90
N ALA A 52 -8.06 1.80 -4.24
CA ALA A 52 -6.66 1.82 -3.82
C ALA A 52 -6.35 0.68 -2.83
N ASN A 53 -7.22 0.45 -1.86
CA ASN A 53 -7.10 -0.65 -0.90
C ASN A 53 -7.14 -2.02 -1.60
N SER A 54 -8.07 -2.20 -2.56
CA SER A 54 -8.18 -3.43 -3.35
C SER A 54 -6.92 -3.72 -4.18
N LEU A 55 -6.36 -2.70 -4.85
CA LEU A 55 -5.10 -2.84 -5.58
C LEU A 55 -3.93 -3.15 -4.65
N SER A 56 -3.89 -2.52 -3.49
CA SER A 56 -2.88 -2.82 -2.46
C SER A 56 -3.01 -4.25 -1.94
N ALA A 57 -4.23 -4.77 -1.77
CA ALA A 57 -4.47 -6.15 -1.35
C ALA A 57 -3.95 -7.14 -2.40
N VAL A 58 -4.25 -6.93 -3.68
CA VAL A 58 -3.73 -7.75 -4.78
C VAL A 58 -2.20 -7.75 -4.82
N ASN A 59 -1.58 -6.57 -4.76
CA ASN A 59 -0.12 -6.45 -4.73
C ASN A 59 0.50 -7.12 -3.48
N SER A 60 -0.20 -7.07 -2.35
CA SER A 60 0.26 -7.73 -1.12
C SER A 60 0.18 -9.24 -1.23
N LEU A 61 -0.87 -9.79 -1.85
CA LEU A 61 -0.96 -11.23 -2.14
C LEU A 61 0.20 -11.71 -3.02
N GLN A 62 0.53 -10.96 -4.08
CA GLN A 62 1.68 -11.29 -4.93
C GLN A 62 3.00 -11.31 -4.14
N LYS A 63 3.20 -10.35 -3.24
CA LYS A 63 4.39 -10.32 -2.36
C LYS A 63 4.43 -11.51 -1.41
N ILE A 64 3.28 -11.92 -0.86
CA ILE A 64 3.21 -13.11 0.01
C ILE A 64 3.54 -14.37 -0.78
N VAL A 65 3.03 -14.53 -2.01
CA VAL A 65 3.37 -15.67 -2.87
C VAL A 65 4.86 -15.71 -3.18
N GLN A 66 5.47 -14.57 -3.53
CA GLN A 66 6.92 -14.49 -3.75
C GLN A 66 7.70 -14.85 -2.50
N ALA A 67 7.30 -14.34 -1.33
CA ALA A 67 7.93 -14.69 -0.06
C ALA A 67 7.79 -16.18 0.27
N GLN A 68 6.65 -16.81 -0.03
CA GLN A 68 6.44 -18.24 0.13
C GLN A 68 7.38 -19.08 -0.74
N MET A 69 7.58 -18.69 -1.99
CA MET A 69 8.53 -19.36 -2.88
C MET A 69 9.96 -19.25 -2.35
N MET A 70 10.38 -18.05 -1.94
CA MET A 70 11.71 -17.84 -1.34
C MET A 70 11.89 -18.61 -0.03
N TYR A 71 10.81 -18.72 0.78
CA TYR A 71 10.82 -19.48 2.02
C TYR A 71 11.01 -20.97 1.75
N ALA A 72 10.27 -21.55 0.80
CA ALA A 72 10.38 -22.95 0.44
C ALA A 72 11.77 -23.31 -0.14
N GLU A 73 12.43 -22.39 -0.85
CA GLU A 73 13.81 -22.54 -1.31
C GLU A 73 14.81 -22.49 -0.14
N SER A 74 14.61 -21.59 0.81
CA SER A 74 15.50 -21.41 1.95
C SER A 74 15.35 -22.53 2.99
N TYR A 75 14.14 -23.07 3.14
CA TYR A 75 13.77 -24.09 4.13
C TYR A 75 13.10 -25.31 3.48
N PRO A 76 13.80 -26.07 2.63
CA PRO A 76 13.19 -27.17 1.85
C PRO A 76 12.63 -28.31 2.72
N ALA A 77 13.12 -28.47 3.96
CA ALA A 77 12.60 -29.44 4.90
C ALA A 77 11.19 -29.06 5.42
N THR A 78 10.88 -27.79 5.56
CA THR A 78 9.61 -27.27 6.06
C THR A 78 8.59 -27.07 4.93
N GLY A 79 9.06 -26.76 3.72
CA GLY A 79 8.20 -26.39 2.58
C GLY A 79 7.67 -24.96 2.72
N TYR A 80 6.35 -24.76 2.64
CA TYR A 80 5.74 -23.44 2.75
C TYR A 80 5.49 -23.03 4.20
N ALA A 81 5.53 -21.74 4.47
CA ALA A 81 5.20 -21.17 5.78
C ALA A 81 3.69 -21.14 6.01
N CYS A 82 3.25 -21.52 7.22
CA CYS A 82 1.83 -21.58 7.58
C CYS A 82 1.32 -20.30 8.26
N THR A 83 2.19 -19.35 8.55
CA THR A 83 1.82 -18.09 9.18
C THR A 83 2.54 -16.92 8.52
N LEU A 84 1.90 -15.75 8.54
CA LEU A 84 2.54 -14.51 8.06
C LEU A 84 3.74 -14.11 8.93
N GLU A 85 3.68 -14.43 10.22
CA GLU A 85 4.76 -14.17 11.18
C GLU A 85 6.04 -14.92 10.81
N ALA A 86 5.93 -16.18 10.34
CA ALA A 86 7.07 -16.96 9.88
C ALA A 86 7.76 -16.36 8.65
N LEU A 87 6.98 -15.71 7.76
CA LEU A 87 7.50 -14.97 6.62
C LEU A 87 8.04 -13.58 6.99
N GLY A 88 7.61 -13.05 8.13
CA GLY A 88 8.05 -11.76 8.68
C GLY A 88 9.32 -11.89 9.52
N GLY A 89 9.49 -10.92 10.39
CA GLY A 89 10.58 -10.84 11.37
C GLY A 89 11.25 -9.47 11.37
N ASP A 90 11.96 -9.19 12.45
CA ASP A 90 12.77 -7.98 12.58
C ASP A 90 14.19 -8.25 12.07
N PRO A 91 14.66 -7.56 11.02
CA PRO A 91 16.03 -7.69 10.51
C PRO A 91 17.12 -7.39 11.55
N HIS A 92 16.79 -6.71 12.65
CA HIS A 92 17.71 -6.41 13.73
C HIS A 92 17.73 -7.48 14.84
N SER A 93 16.83 -8.47 14.81
CA SER A 93 16.73 -9.51 15.85
C SER A 93 17.68 -10.69 15.66
N GLY A 94 18.46 -10.73 14.58
CA GLY A 94 19.43 -11.79 14.29
C GLY A 94 19.27 -12.40 12.90
N PRO A 95 19.94 -13.53 12.62
CA PRO A 95 19.86 -14.19 11.31
C PRO A 95 18.45 -14.78 11.08
N PRO A 96 18.01 -14.90 9.80
CA PRO A 96 16.75 -15.51 9.45
C PRO A 96 16.63 -16.96 9.93
N THR A 97 15.44 -17.31 10.43
CA THR A 97 15.09 -18.66 10.89
C THR A 97 13.77 -19.11 10.26
N PRO A 98 13.40 -20.40 10.29
CA PRO A 98 12.10 -20.85 9.81
C PRO A 98 10.91 -20.20 10.54
N ALA A 99 11.06 -19.73 11.76
CA ALA A 99 10.02 -19.03 12.51
C ALA A 99 9.98 -17.53 12.24
N SER A 100 11.03 -16.96 11.63
CA SER A 100 11.19 -15.52 11.37
C SER A 100 12.15 -15.36 10.18
N SER A 101 11.63 -15.52 8.97
CA SER A 101 12.45 -15.55 7.74
C SER A 101 12.80 -14.19 7.17
N GLN A 102 12.20 -13.12 7.67
CA GLN A 102 12.47 -11.73 7.27
C GLN A 102 12.23 -11.46 5.77
N LEU A 103 11.32 -12.20 5.15
CA LEU A 103 10.98 -12.10 3.73
C LEU A 103 9.84 -11.12 3.48
N LEU A 104 9.00 -10.85 4.50
CA LEU A 104 7.91 -9.88 4.43
C LEU A 104 8.18 -8.67 5.34
N PRO A 105 7.78 -7.47 4.91
CA PRO A 105 7.81 -6.29 5.76
C PRO A 105 6.83 -6.45 6.94
N SER A 106 7.14 -5.83 8.07
CA SER A 106 6.41 -5.98 9.34
C SER A 106 4.94 -5.57 9.25
N ASP A 107 4.59 -4.60 8.42
CA ASP A 107 3.22 -4.17 8.18
C ASP A 107 2.35 -5.30 7.58
N LEU A 108 2.91 -6.07 6.65
CA LEU A 108 2.22 -7.18 6.03
C LEU A 108 2.29 -8.45 6.88
N ALA A 109 3.38 -8.66 7.59
CA ALA A 109 3.55 -9.79 8.51
C ALA A 109 2.58 -9.73 9.70
N SER A 110 2.11 -8.54 10.10
CA SER A 110 1.06 -8.37 11.11
C SER A 110 -0.32 -8.90 10.68
N GLY A 111 -0.51 -9.20 9.38
CA GLY A 111 -1.77 -9.65 8.82
C GLY A 111 -2.75 -8.53 8.47
N PHE A 112 -2.41 -7.25 8.73
CA PHE A 112 -3.31 -6.13 8.47
C PHE A 112 -2.61 -5.05 7.64
N LYS A 113 -3.19 -4.72 6.48
CA LYS A 113 -2.67 -3.66 5.62
C LYS A 113 -3.79 -2.97 4.84
N GLN A 114 -3.83 -1.63 4.92
CA GLN A 114 -4.75 -0.78 4.16
C GLN A 114 -6.20 -1.28 4.13
N GLY A 115 -6.74 -1.62 5.33
CA GLY A 115 -8.13 -2.03 5.50
C GLY A 115 -8.45 -3.44 5.02
N TYR A 116 -7.43 -4.26 4.74
CA TYR A 116 -7.54 -5.69 4.47
C TYR A 116 -6.86 -6.51 5.55
N GLU A 117 -7.43 -7.67 5.85
CA GLU A 117 -6.89 -8.71 6.70
C GLU A 117 -6.39 -9.85 5.83
N PHE A 118 -5.15 -10.30 6.06
CA PHE A 118 -4.48 -11.37 5.33
C PHE A 118 -4.34 -12.59 6.23
N THR A 119 -4.61 -13.77 5.68
CA THR A 119 -4.47 -15.03 6.39
C THR A 119 -3.83 -16.07 5.47
N ILE A 120 -2.91 -16.86 6.01
CA ILE A 120 -2.34 -18.04 5.34
C ILE A 120 -2.95 -19.28 5.96
N ALA A 121 -3.33 -20.23 5.13
CA ALA A 121 -3.70 -21.59 5.52
C ALA A 121 -2.79 -22.57 4.76
N CYS A 122 -2.12 -23.46 5.48
CA CYS A 122 -1.41 -24.56 4.85
C CYS A 122 -2.40 -25.65 4.40
N GLY A 123 -2.09 -26.25 3.26
CA GLY A 123 -2.80 -27.39 2.74
C GLY A 123 -2.08 -28.71 3.04
N ASP A 124 -1.73 -29.46 1.99
CA ASP A 124 -1.20 -30.81 2.10
C ASP A 124 0.08 -30.91 2.95
N LYS A 125 -0.01 -31.69 4.00
CA LYS A 125 1.07 -31.97 4.93
C LYS A 125 1.66 -33.35 4.68
N VAL A 126 2.97 -33.42 4.50
CA VAL A 126 3.73 -34.67 4.41
C VAL A 126 4.71 -34.72 5.57
N THR A 127 4.61 -35.75 6.41
CA THR A 127 5.56 -35.96 7.51
C THR A 127 6.61 -36.97 7.09
N ALA A 128 7.87 -36.56 7.04
CA ALA A 128 9.03 -37.44 6.76
C ALA A 128 10.10 -37.16 7.82
N ASN A 129 10.68 -38.25 8.39
CA ASN A 129 11.72 -38.16 9.42
C ASN A 129 11.37 -37.26 10.62
N ASN A 130 10.12 -37.30 11.09
CA ASN A 130 9.56 -36.45 12.15
C ASN A 130 9.58 -34.94 11.85
N VAL A 131 9.71 -34.54 10.59
CA VAL A 131 9.59 -33.17 10.14
C VAL A 131 8.34 -33.05 9.27
N ASP A 132 7.50 -32.08 9.62
CA ASP A 132 6.31 -31.75 8.85
C ASP A 132 6.68 -30.79 7.73
N ARG A 133 6.38 -31.20 6.49
CA ARG A 133 6.54 -30.39 5.29
C ARG A 133 5.19 -30.07 4.70
N PHE A 134 4.97 -28.80 4.40
CA PHE A 134 3.76 -28.32 3.72
C PHE A 134 4.04 -28.10 2.24
N ASN A 135 3.26 -28.76 1.38
CA ASN A 135 3.45 -28.72 -0.07
C ASN A 135 2.49 -27.79 -0.79
N SER A 136 1.47 -27.29 -0.09
CA SER A 136 0.52 -26.33 -0.63
C SER A 136 0.14 -25.28 0.41
N PHE A 137 -0.32 -24.12 -0.05
CA PHE A 137 -0.82 -23.06 0.79
C PHE A 137 -1.95 -22.30 0.08
N THR A 138 -2.77 -21.64 0.85
CA THR A 138 -3.75 -20.69 0.37
C THR A 138 -3.59 -19.38 1.16
N VAL A 139 -3.56 -18.27 0.47
CA VAL A 139 -3.57 -16.94 1.08
C VAL A 139 -4.88 -16.26 0.77
N THR A 140 -5.51 -15.70 1.78
CA THR A 140 -6.75 -14.94 1.62
C THR A 140 -6.55 -13.51 2.09
N ALA A 141 -7.20 -12.57 1.42
CA ALA A 141 -7.26 -11.16 1.78
C ALA A 141 -8.73 -10.73 1.79
N LYS A 142 -9.28 -10.46 2.96
CA LYS A 142 -10.66 -9.97 3.10
C LYS A 142 -10.67 -8.51 3.58
N PRO A 143 -11.61 -7.67 3.11
CA PRO A 143 -11.75 -6.32 3.66
C PRO A 143 -12.22 -6.40 5.12
N GLN A 144 -11.61 -5.60 6.00
CA GLN A 144 -12.02 -5.50 7.41
C GLN A 144 -13.47 -5.04 7.55
N SER A 145 -13.94 -4.22 6.61
CA SER A 145 -15.33 -3.76 6.56
C SER A 145 -15.79 -3.69 5.11
N VAL A 146 -16.61 -4.67 4.71
CA VAL A 146 -17.19 -4.70 3.36
C VAL A 146 -18.01 -3.44 3.11
N GLY A 147 -17.84 -2.82 1.95
CA GLY A 147 -18.47 -1.56 1.58
C GLY A 147 -17.77 -0.30 2.07
N LYS A 148 -16.84 -0.39 3.06
CA LYS A 148 -16.06 0.74 3.57
C LYS A 148 -14.58 0.65 3.17
N THR A 149 -13.90 -0.43 3.53
CA THR A 149 -12.47 -0.60 3.25
C THR A 149 -12.21 -1.29 1.91
N GLY A 150 -13.19 -2.08 1.43
CA GLY A 150 -13.18 -2.76 0.15
C GLY A 150 -14.52 -3.46 -0.09
N ASP A 151 -14.77 -3.87 -1.32
CA ASP A 151 -16.00 -4.57 -1.71
C ASP A 151 -15.76 -6.06 -2.01
N ARG A 152 -14.52 -6.45 -2.29
CA ARG A 152 -14.15 -7.80 -2.73
C ARG A 152 -13.12 -8.41 -1.80
N GLY A 153 -13.24 -9.73 -1.56
CA GLY A 153 -12.16 -10.52 -1.01
C GLY A 153 -11.31 -11.13 -2.11
N TYR A 154 -10.07 -11.50 -1.80
CA TYR A 154 -9.11 -12.05 -2.76
C TYR A 154 -8.45 -13.29 -2.17
N CYS A 155 -8.16 -14.27 -3.03
CA CYS A 155 -7.47 -15.49 -2.65
C CYS A 155 -6.43 -15.83 -3.71
N THR A 156 -5.37 -16.48 -3.27
CA THR A 156 -4.35 -17.06 -4.14
C THR A 156 -3.80 -18.33 -3.49
N ASP A 157 -3.19 -19.16 -4.30
CA ASP A 157 -2.54 -20.41 -3.91
C ASP A 157 -1.11 -20.46 -4.48
N GLU A 158 -0.47 -21.62 -4.42
CA GLU A 158 0.87 -21.86 -4.95
C GLU A 158 0.99 -21.63 -6.47
N SER A 159 -0.12 -21.62 -7.20
CA SER A 159 -0.12 -21.26 -8.63
C SER A 159 0.12 -19.77 -8.87
N GLY A 160 -0.04 -18.93 -7.83
CA GLY A 160 0.05 -17.47 -7.93
C GLY A 160 -1.13 -16.82 -8.65
N GLN A 161 -2.13 -17.61 -9.07
CA GLN A 161 -3.33 -17.06 -9.72
C GLN A 161 -4.23 -16.40 -8.67
N ILE A 162 -4.55 -15.14 -8.87
CA ILE A 162 -5.43 -14.40 -7.98
C ILE A 162 -6.87 -14.58 -8.40
N LYS A 163 -7.69 -15.06 -7.48
CA LYS A 163 -9.14 -15.18 -7.59
C LYS A 163 -9.81 -14.19 -6.64
N PHE A 164 -11.06 -13.88 -6.86
CA PHE A 164 -11.80 -12.97 -5.97
C PHE A 164 -13.20 -13.49 -5.64
N ASP A 165 -13.70 -13.03 -4.51
CA ASP A 165 -15.08 -13.17 -4.04
C ASP A 165 -15.78 -11.81 -4.14
N PRO A 166 -16.79 -11.65 -4.99
CA PRO A 166 -17.51 -10.38 -5.13
C PRO A 166 -18.27 -9.95 -3.88
N ALA A 167 -18.56 -10.87 -2.96
CA ALA A 167 -19.25 -10.59 -1.70
C ALA A 167 -18.30 -10.11 -0.57
N GLY A 168 -17.00 -9.99 -0.84
CA GLY A 168 -16.02 -9.58 0.16
C GLY A 168 -15.62 -10.67 1.15
N GLY A 169 -16.00 -11.92 0.89
CA GLY A 169 -15.60 -13.10 1.66
C GLY A 169 -14.32 -13.74 1.15
N VAL A 170 -14.18 -15.04 1.41
CA VAL A 170 -13.03 -15.87 1.01
C VAL A 170 -13.42 -17.01 0.06
N ASN A 171 -14.66 -17.02 -0.44
CA ASN A 171 -15.13 -17.99 -1.42
C ASN A 171 -14.79 -17.53 -2.85
N CYS A 172 -13.50 -17.55 -3.18
CA CYS A 172 -12.97 -17.03 -4.42
C CYS A 172 -13.24 -17.98 -5.60
N THR A 173 -14.29 -17.74 -6.33
CA THR A 173 -14.70 -18.54 -7.49
C THR A 173 -14.36 -17.86 -8.83
N GLN A 174 -14.12 -16.56 -8.83
CA GLN A 174 -13.88 -15.77 -10.04
C GLN A 174 -12.40 -15.43 -10.16
N THR A 175 -11.81 -15.69 -11.34
CA THR A 175 -10.42 -15.28 -11.61
C THR A 175 -10.35 -13.78 -11.89
N LEU A 176 -9.32 -13.12 -11.34
CA LEU A 176 -9.02 -11.76 -11.73
C LEU A 176 -8.49 -11.82 -13.17
N GLY A 177 -9.25 -11.29 -14.13
CA GLY A 177 -8.80 -11.23 -15.53
C GLY A 177 -7.49 -10.42 -15.63
N GLN A 178 -6.56 -10.96 -16.41
CA GLN A 178 -5.34 -10.26 -16.83
C GLN A 178 -5.70 -9.15 -17.81
#